data_5fac64bdf37a06e0beef9d4577031e85
#
_entry.id   5fac64bdf37a06e0beef9d4577031e85
#
_cell.length_a   1.000
_cell.length_b   1.000
_cell.length_c   1.000
_cell.angle_alpha   90.00
_cell.angle_beta   90.00
_cell.angle_gamma   90.00
#
_symmetry.space_group_name_H-M   'P 1'
#
loop_
_entity.id
_entity.type
_entity.pdbx_description
1 polymer ?
#
loop_
_entity_poly.entity_id
_entity_poly.type
_entity_poly.pdbx_seq_one_letter_code
_entity_poly.pdbx_strand_id
1 'polypeptide(L)'
;MHPFISKSLRTLLWLNLVLAPAMAFAARPLNTDDANVVDPKSCQDESWGKKSKLSIERWTVPGCNFFGDTEISVGANFQSETGLENSQFHLLQAKKRWRVLESDSWGLSTTLGTLKHTGRTSSDTVNDVFLNVPITWSVGQDRYTHLNVGWVNHQAQGYGAKTWGLGFEQPFNSRVIGILETYGEDKQSSKYQVGLRFWIIPQRVQIDTTLGNVWNASGSAASSQRWISVGLRLLSPALY
;
A
#
# COMPACT_ATOMS: atom_id res chain seq x y z
N MET A 1 -41.01 63.08 -1.64
CA MET A 1 -41.41 61.67 -1.88
C MET A 1 -40.18 60.93 -2.35
N HIS A 2 -39.57 60.16 -1.42
CA HIS A 2 -38.43 59.29 -1.71
C HIS A 2 -38.91 57.90 -2.06
N PRO A 3 -38.20 57.16 -2.93
CA PRO A 3 -38.13 55.73 -2.79
C PRO A 3 -36.72 55.32 -2.31
N PHE A 4 -36.73 54.58 -1.26
CA PHE A 4 -35.61 53.80 -0.73
C PHE A 4 -35.14 52.77 -1.74
N ILE A 5 -33.88 52.84 -2.15
CA ILE A 5 -33.22 51.74 -2.87
C ILE A 5 -32.43 50.96 -1.84
N SER A 6 -32.95 49.80 -1.46
CA SER A 6 -32.26 48.79 -0.68
C SER A 6 -31.16 48.14 -1.53
N LYS A 7 -29.91 48.47 -1.22
CA LYS A 7 -28.75 47.77 -1.75
C LYS A 7 -28.52 46.51 -0.92
N SER A 8 -29.10 45.39 -1.31
CA SER A 8 -28.68 44.10 -0.78
C SER A 8 -27.32 43.73 -1.38
N LEU A 9 -26.30 44.01 -0.57
CA LEU A 9 -24.93 43.57 -0.87
C LEU A 9 -24.85 42.08 -0.74
N ARG A 10 -25.05 41.36 -1.85
CA ARG A 10 -24.76 39.94 -1.95
C ARG A 10 -23.25 39.78 -2.01
N THR A 11 -22.66 39.63 -0.85
CA THR A 11 -21.29 39.15 -0.72
C THR A 11 -21.24 37.71 -1.24
N LEU A 12 -20.89 37.55 -2.51
CA LEU A 12 -20.50 36.24 -3.03
C LEU A 12 -19.20 35.90 -2.33
N LEU A 13 -19.31 35.06 -1.29
CA LEU A 13 -18.17 34.36 -0.71
C LEU A 13 -17.75 33.33 -1.81
N TRP A 14 -16.76 33.69 -2.58
CA TRP A 14 -16.02 32.73 -3.38
C TRP A 14 -15.27 31.84 -2.41
N LEU A 15 -15.91 30.72 -2.06
CA LEU A 15 -15.24 29.61 -1.42
C LEU A 15 -14.27 29.03 -2.46
N ASN A 16 -13.04 29.55 -2.46
CA ASN A 16 -11.94 28.91 -3.16
C ASN A 16 -11.72 27.56 -2.46
N LEU A 17 -12.44 26.55 -2.96
CA LEU A 17 -12.14 25.17 -2.69
C LEU A 17 -10.79 24.91 -3.38
N VAL A 18 -9.71 25.11 -2.62
CA VAL A 18 -8.37 24.69 -3.03
C VAL A 18 -8.50 23.17 -3.19
N LEU A 19 -8.65 22.73 -4.44
CA LEU A 19 -8.43 21.32 -4.79
C LEU A 19 -6.95 21.06 -4.53
N ALA A 20 -6.62 20.64 -3.31
CA ALA A 20 -5.34 20.02 -3.08
C ALA A 20 -5.26 18.81 -4.03
N PRO A 21 -4.15 18.65 -4.78
CA PRO A 21 -3.99 17.48 -5.64
C PRO A 21 -4.19 16.23 -4.77
N ALA A 22 -5.14 15.38 -5.16
CA ALA A 22 -5.37 14.12 -4.50
C ALA A 22 -4.13 13.26 -4.71
N MET A 23 -3.25 13.23 -3.72
CA MET A 23 -2.13 12.31 -3.72
C MET A 23 -2.72 10.90 -3.60
N ALA A 24 -2.59 10.13 -4.67
CA ALA A 24 -2.96 8.72 -4.65
C ALA A 24 -1.91 7.98 -3.82
N PHE A 25 -2.29 7.60 -2.61
CA PHE A 25 -1.46 6.73 -1.76
C PHE A 25 -1.77 5.28 -2.11
N ALA A 26 -0.72 4.47 -2.28
CA ALA A 26 -0.90 3.05 -2.53
C ALA A 26 -1.47 2.38 -1.28
N ALA A 27 -2.67 1.81 -1.39
CA ALA A 27 -3.18 0.89 -0.39
C ALA A 27 -2.74 -0.53 -0.76
N ARG A 28 -2.35 -1.33 0.21
CA ARG A 28 -2.12 -2.75 -0.06
C ARG A 28 -3.47 -3.44 -0.38
N PRO A 29 -3.59 -4.15 -1.50
CA PRO A 29 -2.78 -5.33 -1.84
C PRO A 29 -1.63 -5.12 -2.83
N LEU A 30 -1.18 -3.89 -3.14
CA LEU A 30 0.09 -3.72 -3.85
C LEU A 30 1.25 -4.15 -2.95
N ASN A 31 2.20 -4.93 -3.51
CA ASN A 31 3.46 -5.27 -2.85
C ASN A 31 4.53 -4.21 -3.13
N THR A 32 4.40 -3.52 -4.26
CA THR A 32 5.22 -2.37 -4.61
C THR A 32 4.72 -1.16 -3.84
N ASP A 33 5.50 -0.69 -2.89
CA ASP A 33 5.17 0.44 -2.03
C ASP A 33 5.40 1.77 -2.77
N ASP A 34 4.64 2.81 -2.43
CA ASP A 34 4.87 4.18 -2.91
C ASP A 34 5.89 4.92 -2.03
N ALA A 35 6.34 6.10 -2.45
CA ALA A 35 7.28 6.92 -1.68
C ALA A 35 6.62 7.81 -0.61
N ASN A 36 5.29 7.78 -0.47
CA ASN A 36 4.59 8.64 0.49
C ASN A 36 4.46 7.96 1.85
N VAL A 37 4.23 8.78 2.85
CA VAL A 37 3.76 8.41 4.18
C VAL A 37 2.40 9.06 4.39
N VAL A 38 1.58 8.53 5.30
CA VAL A 38 0.31 9.16 5.65
C VAL A 38 0.52 10.62 6.12
N ASP A 39 -0.47 11.46 5.95
CA ASP A 39 -0.37 12.88 6.30
C ASP A 39 0.11 13.11 7.75
N PRO A 40 0.81 14.22 8.02
CA PRO A 40 1.26 14.53 9.38
C PRO A 40 0.11 14.50 10.37
N LYS A 41 0.35 13.89 11.54
CA LYS A 41 -0.63 13.74 12.63
C LYS A 41 -1.85 12.88 12.29
N SER A 42 -1.80 12.15 11.20
CA SER A 42 -2.85 11.23 10.74
C SER A 42 -2.42 9.79 10.90
N CYS A 43 -3.41 8.91 10.90
CA CYS A 43 -3.23 7.47 10.88
C CYS A 43 -3.95 6.85 9.69
N GLN A 44 -3.51 5.67 9.32
CA GLN A 44 -4.19 4.80 8.36
C GLN A 44 -4.33 3.39 8.94
N ASP A 45 -5.29 2.65 8.44
CA ASP A 45 -5.33 1.20 8.56
C ASP A 45 -5.42 0.60 7.16
N GLU A 46 -4.54 -0.34 6.87
CA GLU A 46 -4.56 -1.13 5.66
C GLU A 46 -4.84 -2.58 6.03
N SER A 47 -6.00 -3.06 5.62
CA SER A 47 -6.42 -4.45 5.88
C SER A 47 -6.73 -5.14 4.57
N TRP A 48 -6.24 -6.37 4.37
CA TRP A 48 -6.54 -7.13 3.17
C TRP A 48 -6.62 -8.63 3.40
N GLY A 49 -7.39 -9.27 2.54
CA GLY A 49 -7.41 -10.72 2.38
C GLY A 49 -6.88 -11.13 1.01
N LYS A 50 -6.07 -12.17 0.97
CA LYS A 50 -5.58 -12.79 -0.25
C LYS A 50 -5.89 -14.28 -0.21
N LYS A 51 -6.53 -14.78 -1.26
CA LYS A 51 -6.92 -16.18 -1.41
C LYS A 51 -6.30 -16.80 -2.66
N SER A 52 -5.60 -17.90 -2.48
CA SER A 52 -5.18 -18.80 -3.55
C SER A 52 -5.95 -20.14 -3.47
N LYS A 53 -5.60 -21.10 -4.32
CA LYS A 53 -6.16 -22.45 -4.23
C LYS A 53 -5.78 -23.16 -2.93
N LEU A 54 -4.59 -22.87 -2.41
CA LEU A 54 -3.99 -23.60 -1.28
C LEU A 54 -3.92 -22.79 0.00
N SER A 55 -4.05 -21.46 -0.06
CA SER A 55 -3.84 -20.58 1.11
C SER A 55 -4.83 -19.44 1.18
N ILE A 56 -5.07 -18.99 2.41
CA ILE A 56 -5.77 -17.74 2.72
C ILE A 56 -4.88 -16.96 3.66
N GLU A 57 -4.59 -15.70 3.31
CA GLU A 57 -3.86 -14.74 4.12
C GLU A 57 -4.81 -13.60 4.51
N ARG A 58 -4.71 -13.11 5.74
CA ARG A 58 -5.45 -11.93 6.23
C ARG A 58 -4.49 -11.03 6.96
N TRP A 59 -4.40 -9.79 6.55
CA TRP A 59 -3.54 -8.78 7.13
C TRP A 59 -4.32 -7.60 7.67
N THR A 60 -3.80 -6.99 8.73
CA THR A 60 -4.16 -5.65 9.17
C THR A 60 -2.87 -4.92 9.59
N VAL A 61 -2.69 -3.69 9.12
CA VAL A 61 -1.47 -2.90 9.30
C VAL A 61 -1.84 -1.44 9.60
N PRO A 62 -2.25 -1.13 10.84
CA PRO A 62 -2.38 0.26 11.26
C PRO A 62 -1.01 0.96 11.29
N GLY A 63 -0.98 2.21 10.84
CA GLY A 63 0.20 3.06 10.85
C GLY A 63 -0.16 4.52 11.11
N CYS A 64 0.74 5.26 11.78
CA CYS A 64 0.54 6.67 12.10
C CYS A 64 1.80 7.49 11.82
N ASN A 65 1.62 8.73 11.37
CA ASN A 65 2.69 9.68 11.15
C ASN A 65 2.72 10.73 12.27
N PHE A 66 3.56 10.48 13.27
CA PHE A 66 3.72 11.39 14.41
C PHE A 66 4.70 12.54 14.16
N PHE A 67 5.62 12.40 13.20
CA PHE A 67 6.79 13.28 13.01
C PHE A 67 6.75 14.08 11.72
N GLY A 68 5.69 13.97 10.92
CA GLY A 68 5.50 14.72 9.67
C GLY A 68 6.11 14.05 8.42
N ASP A 69 7.21 13.36 8.56
CA ASP A 69 7.91 12.66 7.48
C ASP A 69 8.13 11.16 7.74
N THR A 70 7.70 10.67 8.90
CA THR A 70 7.94 9.31 9.36
C THR A 70 6.66 8.64 9.83
N GLU A 71 6.32 7.55 9.19
CA GLU A 71 5.19 6.68 9.55
C GLU A 71 5.71 5.44 10.29
N ILE A 72 5.10 5.13 11.42
CA ILE A 72 5.35 3.91 12.17
C ILE A 72 4.11 3.03 12.05
N SER A 73 4.28 1.79 11.63
CA SER A 73 3.21 0.83 11.46
C SER A 73 3.50 -0.46 12.23
N VAL A 74 2.45 -1.03 12.78
CA VAL A 74 2.44 -2.38 13.32
C VAL A 74 1.46 -3.22 12.53
N GLY A 75 1.65 -4.53 12.46
CA GLY A 75 0.73 -5.36 11.69
C GLY A 75 0.64 -6.77 12.21
N ALA A 76 -0.45 -7.43 11.84
CA ALA A 76 -0.67 -8.83 12.10
C ALA A 76 -1.19 -9.53 10.84
N ASN A 77 -0.72 -10.76 10.64
CA ASN A 77 -1.20 -11.66 9.59
C ASN A 77 -1.66 -12.97 10.21
N PHE A 78 -2.71 -13.52 9.64
CA PHE A 78 -3.17 -14.88 9.87
C PHE A 78 -3.18 -15.62 8.55
N GLN A 79 -2.35 -16.64 8.45
CA GLN A 79 -2.24 -17.47 7.27
C GLN A 79 -2.71 -18.89 7.55
N SER A 80 -3.61 -19.38 6.70
CA SER A 80 -4.06 -20.76 6.68
C SER A 80 -3.68 -21.37 5.34
N GLU A 81 -3.08 -22.55 5.38
CA GLU A 81 -2.64 -23.29 4.20
C GLU A 81 -3.12 -24.74 4.27
N THR A 82 -3.66 -25.26 3.16
CA THR A 82 -4.22 -26.62 3.10
C THR A 82 -3.17 -27.66 3.45
N GLY A 83 -3.44 -28.46 4.47
CA GLY A 83 -2.54 -29.54 4.93
C GLY A 83 -1.41 -29.07 5.85
N LEU A 84 -1.38 -27.81 6.24
CA LEU A 84 -0.40 -27.27 7.18
C LEU A 84 -1.10 -26.60 8.37
N GLU A 85 -0.38 -26.48 9.48
CA GLU A 85 -0.83 -25.68 10.62
C GLU A 85 -0.91 -24.20 10.27
N ASN A 86 -1.83 -23.48 10.91
CA ASN A 86 -1.96 -22.03 10.76
C ASN A 86 -0.70 -21.33 11.27
N SER A 87 -0.30 -20.28 10.57
CA SER A 87 0.81 -19.42 10.98
C SER A 87 0.34 -17.98 11.20
N GLN A 88 1.07 -17.26 12.03
CA GLN A 88 0.84 -15.85 12.29
C GLN A 88 2.13 -15.07 12.07
N PHE A 89 1.99 -13.82 11.63
CA PHE A 89 3.11 -12.91 11.45
C PHE A 89 2.79 -11.61 12.18
N HIS A 90 3.79 -11.03 12.80
CA HIS A 90 3.70 -9.73 13.45
C HIS A 90 4.72 -8.80 12.82
N LEU A 91 4.25 -7.69 12.28
CA LEU A 91 5.03 -6.68 11.60
C LEU A 91 5.27 -5.49 12.52
N LEU A 92 6.49 -4.99 12.52
CA LEU A 92 6.85 -3.65 13.00
C LEU A 92 7.70 -2.98 11.93
N GLN A 93 7.31 -1.79 11.49
CA GLN A 93 8.09 -1.04 10.49
C GLN A 93 8.04 0.46 10.74
N ALA A 94 9.10 1.14 10.29
CA ALA A 94 9.16 2.59 10.17
C ALA A 94 9.49 2.95 8.73
N LYS A 95 8.71 3.88 8.16
CA LYS A 95 8.90 4.42 6.81
C LYS A 95 9.20 5.90 6.93
N LYS A 96 10.37 6.31 6.43
CA LYS A 96 10.79 7.71 6.40
C LYS A 96 10.77 8.22 4.97
N ARG A 97 10.07 9.32 4.76
CA ARG A 97 10.05 10.08 3.51
C ARG A 97 11.22 11.05 3.48
N TRP A 98 12.07 10.93 2.46
CA TRP A 98 13.23 11.79 2.23
C TRP A 98 12.94 12.90 1.23
N ARG A 99 12.09 12.62 0.26
CA ARG A 99 11.67 13.57 -0.76
C ARG A 99 10.16 13.46 -0.95
N VAL A 100 9.49 14.60 -0.87
CA VAL A 100 8.04 14.71 -1.13
C VAL A 100 7.79 14.47 -2.61
N LEU A 101 6.76 13.70 -2.92
CA LEU A 101 6.26 13.53 -4.28
C LEU A 101 5.40 14.74 -4.64
N GLU A 102 5.83 15.49 -5.63
CA GLU A 102 5.10 16.62 -6.22
C GLU A 102 4.60 16.23 -7.61
N SER A 103 3.70 17.05 -8.19
CA SER A 103 3.24 16.86 -9.55
C SER A 103 4.41 16.92 -10.54
N ASP A 104 4.40 16.02 -11.53
CA ASP A 104 5.42 15.88 -12.57
C ASP A 104 6.85 15.76 -12.03
N SER A 105 7.00 15.14 -10.84
CA SER A 105 8.26 14.97 -10.14
C SER A 105 8.37 13.54 -9.58
N TRP A 106 9.29 13.34 -8.64
CA TRP A 106 9.50 12.06 -7.98
C TRP A 106 9.64 12.20 -6.47
N GLY A 107 9.23 11.17 -5.77
CA GLY A 107 9.38 11.02 -4.33
C GLY A 107 10.30 9.87 -3.97
N LEU A 108 10.84 9.91 -2.74
CA LEU A 108 11.73 8.88 -2.19
C LEU A 108 11.42 8.63 -0.73
N SER A 109 11.38 7.37 -0.36
CA SER A 109 11.34 6.96 1.05
C SER A 109 12.19 5.73 1.30
N THR A 110 12.34 5.39 2.58
CA THR A 110 13.00 4.17 3.05
C THR A 110 12.13 3.55 4.11
N THR A 111 11.88 2.25 4.01
CA THR A 111 11.18 1.45 5.02
C THR A 111 12.15 0.45 5.62
N LEU A 112 12.26 0.44 6.93
CA LEU A 112 12.96 -0.59 7.71
C LEU A 112 11.94 -1.29 8.58
N GLY A 113 11.96 -2.62 8.61
CA GLY A 113 11.02 -3.37 9.41
C GLY A 113 11.50 -4.75 9.80
N THR A 114 10.72 -5.35 10.68
CA THR A 114 10.91 -6.73 11.12
C THR A 114 9.58 -7.47 11.06
N LEU A 115 9.64 -8.74 10.67
CA LEU A 115 8.50 -9.63 10.59
C LEU A 115 8.77 -10.85 11.48
N LYS A 116 8.04 -10.94 12.58
CA LYS A 116 8.11 -12.06 13.52
C LYS A 116 7.14 -13.15 13.08
N HIS A 117 7.66 -14.36 12.89
CA HIS A 117 6.88 -15.55 12.55
C HIS A 117 6.54 -16.32 13.83
N THR A 118 5.29 -16.77 13.98
CA THR A 118 4.84 -17.62 15.09
C THR A 118 3.87 -18.69 14.56
N GLY A 119 3.95 -19.91 15.09
CA GLY A 119 3.16 -21.05 14.61
C GLY A 119 3.93 -21.91 13.60
N ARG A 120 3.49 -23.12 13.37
CA ARG A 120 4.01 -24.27 12.66
C ARG A 120 4.95 -25.17 13.46
N THR A 121 5.74 -24.68 14.38
CA THR A 121 6.42 -25.49 15.42
C THR A 121 6.75 -24.56 16.58
N SER A 122 6.50 -24.98 17.79
CA SER A 122 6.57 -24.17 19.02
C SER A 122 7.99 -23.71 19.44
N SER A 123 9.02 -24.07 18.68
CA SER A 123 10.42 -23.69 18.95
C SER A 123 10.92 -22.49 18.12
N ASP A 124 10.20 -22.06 17.09
CA ASP A 124 10.77 -21.17 16.08
C ASP A 124 10.08 -19.81 16.04
N THR A 125 10.38 -18.99 17.04
CA THR A 125 10.17 -17.56 16.90
C THR A 125 11.31 -16.97 16.06
N VAL A 126 11.04 -16.72 14.78
CA VAL A 126 12.04 -16.22 13.84
C VAL A 126 11.66 -14.81 13.44
N ASN A 127 12.64 -13.93 13.38
CA ASN A 127 12.44 -12.53 12.99
C ASN A 127 13.16 -12.25 11.66
N ASP A 128 12.41 -12.12 10.60
CA ASP A 128 12.96 -11.54 9.37
C ASP A 128 13.17 -10.03 9.56
N VAL A 129 14.23 -9.50 8.99
CA VAL A 129 14.49 -8.06 8.91
C VAL A 129 14.51 -7.68 7.44
N PHE A 130 13.90 -6.55 7.10
CA PHE A 130 13.88 -6.06 5.73
C PHE A 130 14.16 -4.57 5.64
N LEU A 131 14.72 -4.18 4.49
CA LEU A 131 14.90 -2.82 4.06
C LEU A 131 14.25 -2.68 2.69
N ASN A 132 13.45 -1.63 2.48
CA ASN A 132 12.88 -1.27 1.19
C ASN A 132 13.08 0.21 0.89
N VAL A 133 13.36 0.54 -0.37
CA VAL A 133 13.56 1.90 -0.86
C VAL A 133 12.57 2.16 -1.98
N PRO A 134 11.36 2.65 -1.67
CA PRO A 134 10.39 3.07 -2.67
C PRO A 134 10.80 4.39 -3.33
N ILE A 135 10.72 4.41 -4.66
CA ILE A 135 10.80 5.60 -5.50
C ILE A 135 9.50 5.68 -6.30
N THR A 136 8.86 6.84 -6.29
CA THR A 136 7.63 7.06 -7.03
C THR A 136 7.78 8.25 -7.96
N TRP A 137 7.41 8.09 -9.22
CA TRP A 137 7.32 9.17 -10.20
C TRP A 137 5.86 9.50 -10.47
N SER A 138 5.52 10.80 -10.41
CA SER A 138 4.31 11.35 -11.00
C SER A 138 4.58 11.62 -12.48
N VAL A 139 3.85 10.96 -13.36
CA VAL A 139 4.03 11.04 -14.82
C VAL A 139 2.87 11.78 -15.49
N GLY A 140 2.30 12.74 -14.77
CA GLY A 140 1.18 13.60 -15.21
C GLY A 140 -0.19 12.95 -15.06
N GLN A 141 -1.22 13.78 -14.94
CA GLN A 141 -2.63 13.36 -14.85
C GLN A 141 -2.89 12.30 -13.76
N ASP A 142 -2.28 12.45 -12.59
CA ASP A 142 -2.39 11.53 -11.44
C ASP A 142 -1.98 10.07 -11.74
N ARG A 143 -1.11 9.87 -12.74
CA ARG A 143 -0.47 8.59 -13.02
C ARG A 143 0.80 8.45 -12.21
N TYR A 144 1.01 7.27 -11.67
CA TYR A 144 2.18 7.00 -10.86
C TYR A 144 2.90 5.74 -11.32
N THR A 145 4.22 5.81 -11.28
CA THR A 145 5.10 4.64 -11.46
C THR A 145 5.91 4.48 -10.19
N HIS A 146 5.93 3.28 -9.66
CA HIS A 146 6.64 2.94 -8.41
C HIS A 146 7.75 1.95 -8.73
N LEU A 147 8.94 2.21 -8.22
CA LEU A 147 10.07 1.28 -8.21
C LEU A 147 10.45 1.02 -6.77
N ASN A 148 10.53 -0.23 -6.40
CA ASN A 148 11.07 -0.65 -5.12
C ASN A 148 12.34 -1.45 -5.34
N VAL A 149 13.36 -1.16 -4.55
CA VAL A 149 14.55 -2.00 -4.40
C VAL A 149 14.83 -2.21 -2.93
N GLY A 150 15.18 -3.42 -2.56
CA GLY A 150 15.31 -3.73 -1.14
C GLY A 150 16.07 -5.02 -0.87
N TRP A 151 16.01 -5.41 0.37
CA TRP A 151 16.63 -6.61 0.87
C TRP A 151 15.84 -7.17 2.06
N VAL A 152 15.80 -8.48 2.17
CA VAL A 152 15.18 -9.19 3.29
C VAL A 152 16.13 -10.30 3.77
N ASN A 153 16.24 -10.46 5.09
CA ASN A 153 16.88 -11.61 5.70
C ASN A 153 15.82 -12.62 6.12
N HIS A 154 15.72 -13.71 5.41
CA HIS A 154 14.88 -14.85 5.76
C HIS A 154 15.57 -15.71 6.81
N GLN A 155 15.40 -15.36 8.06
CA GLN A 155 16.14 -15.99 9.16
C GLN A 155 15.84 -17.49 9.27
N ALA A 156 14.59 -17.92 9.10
CA ALA A 156 14.21 -19.33 9.16
C ALA A 156 14.89 -20.17 8.07
N GLN A 157 15.15 -19.58 6.89
CA GLN A 157 15.79 -20.23 5.75
C GLN A 157 17.31 -20.01 5.75
N GLY A 158 17.83 -19.11 6.59
CA GLY A 158 19.26 -18.86 6.74
C GLY A 158 19.89 -18.10 5.56
N TYR A 159 19.11 -17.29 4.80
CA TYR A 159 19.66 -16.51 3.68
C TYR A 159 19.06 -15.10 3.59
N GLY A 160 19.83 -14.18 3.00
CA GLY A 160 19.35 -12.88 2.53
C GLY A 160 18.95 -12.93 1.07
N ALA A 161 17.92 -12.17 0.69
CA ALA A 161 17.46 -12.00 -0.67
C ALA A 161 17.35 -10.53 -1.04
N LYS A 162 17.66 -10.18 -2.30
CA LYS A 162 17.37 -8.86 -2.87
C LYS A 162 15.93 -8.86 -3.33
N THR A 163 15.20 -7.80 -2.99
CA THR A 163 13.80 -7.62 -3.38
C THR A 163 13.67 -6.50 -4.41
N TRP A 164 12.67 -6.59 -5.25
CA TRP A 164 12.35 -5.57 -6.23
C TRP A 164 10.86 -5.53 -6.52
N GLY A 165 10.36 -4.40 -6.99
CA GLY A 165 8.98 -4.22 -7.42
C GLY A 165 8.88 -3.09 -8.43
N LEU A 166 7.98 -3.24 -9.40
CA LEU A 166 7.60 -2.22 -10.36
C LEU A 166 6.07 -2.16 -10.41
N GLY A 167 5.51 -1.02 -10.06
CA GLY A 167 4.08 -0.77 -10.01
C GLY A 167 3.69 0.39 -10.91
N PHE A 168 2.48 0.34 -11.43
CA PHE A 168 1.89 1.40 -12.24
C PHE A 168 0.44 1.62 -11.84
N GLU A 169 0.07 2.89 -11.67
CA GLU A 169 -1.28 3.33 -11.37
C GLU A 169 -1.80 4.24 -12.48
N GLN A 170 -2.98 3.89 -13.04
CA GLN A 170 -3.66 4.62 -14.10
C GLN A 170 -5.06 5.02 -13.65
N PRO A 171 -5.33 6.29 -13.34
CA PRO A 171 -6.68 6.75 -13.08
C PRO A 171 -7.54 6.67 -14.35
N PHE A 172 -8.72 6.11 -14.23
CA PHE A 172 -9.77 6.15 -15.27
C PHE A 172 -10.74 7.30 -15.02
N ASN A 173 -10.95 7.64 -13.76
CA ASN A 173 -11.70 8.80 -13.30
C ASN A 173 -11.31 9.13 -11.86
N SER A 174 -11.96 10.11 -11.24
CA SER A 174 -11.66 10.56 -9.87
C SER A 174 -11.86 9.51 -8.76
N ARG A 175 -12.47 8.37 -9.07
CA ARG A 175 -12.76 7.32 -8.08
C ARG A 175 -12.19 5.95 -8.43
N VAL A 176 -11.83 5.72 -9.69
CA VAL A 176 -11.40 4.40 -10.18
C VAL A 176 -10.01 4.50 -10.77
N ILE A 177 -9.10 3.69 -10.25
CA ILE A 177 -7.70 3.62 -10.66
C ILE A 177 -7.38 2.17 -11.02
N GLY A 178 -6.80 1.98 -12.20
CA GLY A 178 -6.22 0.71 -12.61
C GLY A 178 -4.84 0.52 -11.98
N ILE A 179 -4.53 -0.69 -11.59
CA ILE A 179 -3.28 -1.08 -10.94
C ILE A 179 -2.66 -2.21 -11.73
N LEU A 180 -1.37 -2.09 -11.98
CA LEU A 180 -0.54 -3.15 -12.55
C LEU A 180 0.77 -3.19 -11.79
N GLU A 181 1.21 -4.37 -11.35
CA GLU A 181 2.53 -4.53 -10.77
C GLU A 181 3.19 -5.87 -11.08
N THR A 182 4.51 -5.87 -10.99
CA THR A 182 5.34 -7.07 -10.96
C THR A 182 6.41 -6.90 -9.89
N TYR A 183 6.70 -7.98 -9.15
CA TYR A 183 7.61 -7.93 -8.02
C TYR A 183 8.20 -9.31 -7.75
N GLY A 184 9.26 -9.33 -6.96
CA GLY A 184 9.92 -10.59 -6.62
C GLY A 184 11.15 -10.44 -5.76
N GLU A 185 11.78 -11.56 -5.56
CA GLU A 185 13.07 -11.74 -4.91
C GLU A 185 14.03 -12.47 -5.84
N ASP A 186 15.33 -12.26 -5.70
CA ASP A 186 16.35 -12.87 -6.55
C ASP A 186 16.44 -14.41 -6.40
N LYS A 187 15.85 -14.97 -5.35
CA LYS A 187 15.85 -16.40 -5.04
C LYS A 187 14.49 -17.07 -5.19
N GLN A 188 13.49 -16.36 -5.66
CA GLN A 188 12.12 -16.85 -5.85
C GLN A 188 11.59 -16.44 -7.22
N SER A 189 10.58 -17.17 -7.71
CA SER A 189 9.88 -16.80 -8.93
C SER A 189 9.15 -15.48 -8.73
N SER A 190 9.33 -14.57 -9.68
CA SER A 190 8.65 -13.26 -9.68
C SER A 190 7.16 -13.42 -9.87
N LYS A 191 6.41 -12.44 -9.41
CA LYS A 191 4.95 -12.41 -9.38
C LYS A 191 4.45 -11.18 -10.14
N TYR A 192 3.22 -11.25 -10.59
CA TYR A 192 2.53 -10.11 -11.16
C TYR A 192 1.08 -10.08 -10.70
N GLN A 193 0.49 -8.90 -10.69
CA GLN A 193 -0.95 -8.73 -10.48
C GLN A 193 -1.48 -7.52 -11.22
N VAL A 194 -2.77 -7.59 -11.51
CA VAL A 194 -3.57 -6.50 -12.08
C VAL A 194 -4.80 -6.31 -11.22
N GLY A 195 -5.23 -5.06 -11.07
CA GLY A 195 -6.37 -4.77 -10.21
C GLY A 195 -7.00 -3.43 -10.44
N LEU A 196 -7.98 -3.17 -9.60
CA LEU A 196 -8.72 -1.91 -9.55
C LEU A 196 -8.76 -1.39 -8.12
N ARG A 197 -8.64 -0.10 -8.00
CA ARG A 197 -8.78 0.68 -6.77
C ARG A 197 -9.99 1.59 -6.88
N PHE A 198 -10.78 1.65 -5.82
CA PHE A 198 -12.00 2.44 -5.74
C PHE A 198 -11.98 3.34 -4.51
N TRP A 199 -12.09 4.65 -4.70
CA TRP A 199 -12.38 5.58 -3.63
C TRP A 199 -13.88 5.58 -3.33
N ILE A 200 -14.28 4.94 -2.23
CA ILE A 200 -15.67 4.97 -1.72
C ILE A 200 -15.95 6.36 -1.16
N ILE A 201 -15.06 6.84 -0.29
CA ILE A 201 -15.03 8.20 0.20
C ILE A 201 -13.65 8.76 -0.16
N PRO A 202 -13.55 9.76 -1.05
CA PRO A 202 -12.27 10.32 -1.45
C PRO A 202 -11.38 10.67 -0.26
N GLN A 203 -10.13 10.26 -0.29
CA GLN A 203 -9.10 10.49 0.74
C GLN A 203 -9.45 9.93 2.13
N ARG A 204 -10.43 9.04 2.26
CA ARG A 204 -10.84 8.44 3.55
C ARG A 204 -11.02 6.95 3.50
N VAL A 205 -11.75 6.46 2.51
CA VAL A 205 -12.10 5.03 2.42
C VAL A 205 -11.83 4.54 1.00
N GLN A 206 -10.95 3.58 0.89
CA GLN A 206 -10.51 2.99 -0.35
C GLN A 206 -10.68 1.47 -0.30
N ILE A 207 -11.12 0.89 -1.40
CA ILE A 207 -11.18 -0.56 -1.60
C ILE A 207 -10.34 -0.91 -2.82
N ASP A 208 -9.51 -1.93 -2.70
CA ASP A 208 -8.70 -2.47 -3.78
C ASP A 208 -9.07 -3.93 -4.03
N THR A 209 -8.99 -4.33 -5.30
CA THR A 209 -9.09 -5.75 -5.67
C THR A 209 -8.04 -6.08 -6.72
N THR A 210 -7.38 -7.22 -6.58
CA THR A 210 -6.37 -7.68 -7.55
C THR A 210 -6.50 -9.15 -7.88
N LEU A 211 -6.05 -9.50 -9.07
CA LEU A 211 -5.82 -10.85 -9.54
C LEU A 211 -4.35 -11.01 -9.89
N GLY A 212 -3.71 -12.06 -9.40
CA GLY A 212 -2.29 -12.26 -9.63
C GLY A 212 -1.89 -13.72 -9.87
N ASN A 213 -0.65 -13.87 -10.31
CA ASN A 213 -0.02 -15.16 -10.52
C ASN A 213 1.51 -15.02 -10.45
N VAL A 214 2.19 -16.15 -10.51
CA VAL A 214 3.64 -16.25 -10.62
C VAL A 214 4.03 -16.30 -12.10
N TRP A 215 5.11 -15.60 -12.47
CA TRP A 215 5.68 -15.66 -13.81
C TRP A 215 6.20 -17.09 -14.08
N ASN A 216 6.05 -17.52 -15.33
CA ASN A 216 6.50 -18.84 -15.79
C ASN A 216 5.84 -20.05 -15.08
N ALA A 217 4.76 -19.84 -14.35
CA ALA A 217 3.96 -20.96 -13.85
C ALA A 217 3.28 -21.68 -15.03
N SER A 218 3.45 -22.98 -15.13
CA SER A 218 2.90 -23.82 -16.21
C SER A 218 2.11 -25.02 -15.69
N GLY A 219 1.20 -25.54 -16.49
CA GLY A 219 0.41 -26.73 -16.15
C GLY A 219 -0.48 -26.52 -14.93
N SER A 220 -0.60 -27.54 -14.09
CA SER A 220 -1.39 -27.52 -12.86
C SER A 220 -0.85 -26.52 -11.82
N ALA A 221 0.45 -26.24 -11.82
CA ALA A 221 1.07 -25.24 -10.94
C ALA A 221 0.58 -23.82 -11.25
N ALA A 222 0.36 -23.49 -12.52
CA ALA A 222 -0.16 -22.15 -12.90
C ALA A 222 -1.53 -21.85 -12.27
N SER A 223 -2.41 -22.85 -12.19
CA SER A 223 -3.75 -22.68 -11.61
C SER A 223 -3.73 -22.66 -10.07
N SER A 224 -2.77 -23.33 -9.44
CA SER A 224 -2.66 -23.39 -7.97
C SER A 224 -2.03 -22.15 -7.37
N GLN A 225 -1.24 -21.41 -8.15
CA GLN A 225 -0.53 -20.20 -7.71
C GLN A 225 -1.28 -18.88 -7.99
N ARG A 226 -2.43 -18.95 -8.67
CA ARG A 226 -3.30 -17.80 -8.87
C ARG A 226 -3.92 -17.36 -7.54
N TRP A 227 -4.05 -16.06 -7.36
CA TRP A 227 -4.77 -15.50 -6.23
C TRP A 227 -5.69 -14.37 -6.62
N ILE A 228 -6.67 -14.14 -5.77
CA ILE A 228 -7.44 -12.91 -5.71
C ILE A 228 -7.16 -12.24 -4.37
N SER A 229 -7.07 -10.92 -4.36
CA SER A 229 -7.04 -10.16 -3.12
C SER A 229 -8.07 -9.06 -3.10
N VAL A 230 -8.52 -8.72 -1.89
CA VAL A 230 -9.37 -7.56 -1.61
C VAL A 230 -8.78 -6.83 -0.42
N GLY A 231 -8.60 -5.52 -0.55
CA GLY A 231 -8.06 -4.64 0.47
C GLY A 231 -9.02 -3.53 0.82
N LEU A 232 -8.91 -3.05 2.04
CA LEU A 232 -9.57 -1.87 2.57
C LEU A 232 -8.50 -0.96 3.16
N ARG A 233 -8.55 0.33 2.82
CA ARG A 233 -7.75 1.36 3.48
C ARG A 233 -8.65 2.40 4.09
N LEU A 234 -8.38 2.70 5.35
CA LEU A 234 -9.03 3.77 6.11
C LEU A 234 -7.99 4.83 6.46
N LEU A 235 -8.33 6.09 6.23
CA LEU A 235 -7.47 7.24 6.51
C LEU A 235 -8.16 8.15 7.51
N SER A 236 -7.48 8.48 8.61
CA SER A 236 -7.98 9.48 9.55
C SER A 236 -7.74 10.91 9.04
N PRO A 237 -8.49 11.91 9.51
CA PRO A 237 -8.02 13.29 9.51
C PRO A 237 -6.80 13.46 10.44
N ALA A 238 -6.21 14.64 10.46
CA ALA A 238 -5.26 14.98 11.53
C ALA A 238 -5.94 14.83 12.89
N LEU A 239 -5.31 14.10 13.82
CA LEU A 239 -5.91 13.72 15.11
C LEU A 239 -5.62 14.74 16.22
N TYR A 240 -4.62 15.61 16.04
CA TYR A 240 -4.18 16.60 17.03
C TYR A 240 -3.44 17.77 16.41
#